data_8de4cb26bbc6489a2ec6e1e60122f56b
#
_entry.id   8de4cb26bbc6489a2ec6e1e60122f56b
#
_cell.length_a   1.000
_cell.length_b   1.000
_cell.length_c   1.000
_cell.angle_alpha   90.00
_cell.angle_beta   90.00
_cell.angle_gamma   90.00
#
_symmetry.space_group_name_H-M   'P 1'
#
loop_
_entity.id
_entity.type
_entity.pdbx_description
1 polymer ?
#
loop_
_entity_poly.entity_id
_entity_poly.type
_entity_poly.pdbx_seq_one_letter_code
_entity_poly.pdbx_strand_id
1 'polypeptide(L)'
;VAYSRESIIQGSAGFWNFIILIVSAPVAFAIWHFRDENNKQQIENQRKDINLKEFQKLSEWVSGTHLPEIKTVSKTTQKSSSKDGVEVVEKTIERSEEYSKKPDTADFDTFSKREGAVALQISAIYNLLPFFRGDYGESFRRPAFNLLKSAWQAMQQDSLKKLKNKNLSDEALNRIFNELEQKANSPMGVALTQVLLSLNRENTELNLRNFREMLPNICLAGMNFLLSGVTETARDLSSLNLYGVDFRGAVLQEVMFQKSNLRYA
;
A
#
# COMPACT_ATOMS: atom_id res chain seq x y z
N VAL A 1 44.28 51.20 57.89
CA VAL A 1 43.43 50.06 58.35
C VAL A 1 42.21 49.82 57.41
N ALA A 2 41.75 50.82 56.65
CA ALA A 2 40.61 50.65 55.67
C ALA A 2 40.97 49.86 54.43
N TYR A 3 42.18 49.97 53.89
CA TYR A 3 42.65 49.35 52.64
C TYR A 3 42.73 47.80 52.76
N SER A 4 42.87 47.22 53.87
CA SER A 4 43.00 45.79 54.08
C SER A 4 41.65 45.04 54.08
N ARG A 5 40.52 45.72 54.33
CA ARG A 5 39.20 45.10 54.37
C ARG A 5 38.59 44.94 53.02
N GLU A 6 38.79 45.89 52.08
CA GLU A 6 38.27 45.79 50.70
C GLU A 6 38.97 44.72 49.91
N SER A 7 40.28 44.50 50.10
CA SER A 7 41.00 43.43 49.37
C SER A 7 40.58 42.01 49.82
N ILE A 8 40.22 41.87 51.12
CA ILE A 8 39.72 40.59 51.61
C ILE A 8 38.30 40.28 51.12
N ILE A 9 37.46 41.29 51.03
CA ILE A 9 36.10 41.16 50.49
C ILE A 9 36.11 40.84 48.99
N GLN A 10 36.96 41.46 48.19
CA GLN A 10 37.15 41.17 46.79
C GLN A 10 37.72 39.77 46.54
N GLY A 11 38.67 39.31 47.32
CA GLY A 11 39.19 37.96 47.27
C GLY A 11 38.13 36.88 47.63
N SER A 12 37.28 37.17 48.62
CA SER A 12 36.19 36.26 49.00
C SER A 12 35.08 36.19 47.92
N ALA A 13 34.74 37.29 47.29
CA ALA A 13 33.75 37.29 46.20
C ALA A 13 34.20 36.46 44.98
N GLY A 14 35.48 36.57 44.59
CA GLY A 14 36.05 35.74 43.54
C GLY A 14 36.02 34.25 43.84
N PHE A 15 36.33 33.89 45.08
CA PHE A 15 36.28 32.51 45.55
C PHE A 15 34.85 31.95 45.55
N TRP A 16 33.85 32.67 46.00
CA TRP A 16 32.46 32.26 45.98
C TRP A 16 31.92 32.13 44.55
N ASN A 17 32.26 33.03 43.65
CA ASN A 17 31.90 32.95 42.23
C ASN A 17 32.50 31.70 41.59
N PHE A 18 33.73 31.33 41.93
CA PHE A 18 34.38 30.11 41.42
C PHE A 18 33.67 28.84 41.92
N ILE A 19 33.30 28.79 43.23
CA ILE A 19 32.53 27.66 43.80
C ILE A 19 31.15 27.55 43.13
N ILE A 20 30.44 28.66 42.95
CA ILE A 20 29.15 28.66 42.25
C ILE A 20 29.29 28.10 40.82
N LEU A 21 30.34 28.46 40.12
CA LEU A 21 30.58 27.99 38.75
C LEU A 21 30.89 26.50 38.72
N ILE A 22 31.70 25.98 39.67
CA ILE A 22 31.99 24.54 39.75
C ILE A 22 30.74 23.72 40.12
N VAL A 23 29.87 24.24 40.98
CA VAL A 23 28.66 23.52 41.38
C VAL A 23 27.56 23.65 40.28
N SER A 24 27.46 24.81 39.64
CA SER A 24 26.43 25.05 38.63
C SER A 24 26.73 24.35 37.28
N ALA A 25 28.01 24.16 36.90
CA ALA A 25 28.40 23.57 35.66
C ALA A 25 27.89 22.11 35.49
N PRO A 26 28.03 21.19 36.45
CA PRO A 26 27.46 19.85 36.39
C PRO A 26 25.93 19.85 36.30
N VAL A 27 25.28 20.76 37.04
CA VAL A 27 23.81 20.90 37.01
C VAL A 27 23.34 21.38 35.63
N ALA A 28 24.00 22.43 35.10
CA ALA A 28 23.70 22.93 33.78
C ALA A 28 23.93 21.85 32.70
N PHE A 29 25.02 21.08 32.80
CA PHE A 29 25.30 19.97 31.92
C PHE A 29 24.24 18.87 32.03
N ALA A 30 23.83 18.49 33.23
CA ALA A 30 22.75 17.51 33.39
C ALA A 30 21.44 17.97 32.79
N ILE A 31 21.04 19.23 33.03
CA ILE A 31 19.83 19.81 32.44
C ILE A 31 19.91 19.82 30.90
N TRP A 32 21.08 20.22 30.37
CA TRP A 32 21.27 20.20 28.89
C TRP A 32 21.19 18.79 28.35
N HIS A 33 21.82 17.80 28.97
CA HIS A 33 21.79 16.40 28.55
C HIS A 33 20.38 15.82 28.59
N PHE A 34 19.62 16.01 29.64
CA PHE A 34 18.23 15.57 29.74
C PHE A 34 17.34 16.25 28.72
N ARG A 35 17.59 17.52 28.45
CA ARG A 35 16.84 18.29 27.48
C ARG A 35 17.12 17.82 26.03
N ASP A 36 18.38 17.51 25.73
CA ASP A 36 18.78 16.96 24.42
C ASP A 36 18.16 15.58 24.18
N GLU A 37 18.20 14.70 25.18
CA GLU A 37 17.58 13.36 25.13
C GLU A 37 16.07 13.45 24.93
N ASN A 38 15.39 14.29 25.71
CA ASN A 38 13.94 14.50 25.56
C ASN A 38 13.58 15.07 24.17
N ASN A 39 14.36 16.01 23.67
CA ASN A 39 14.16 16.57 22.34
C ASN A 39 14.31 15.50 21.24
N LYS A 40 15.33 14.63 21.33
CA LYS A 40 15.51 13.52 20.40
C LYS A 40 14.32 12.55 20.42
N GLN A 41 13.86 12.17 21.61
CA GLN A 41 12.69 11.31 21.76
C GLN A 41 11.42 11.96 21.20
N GLN A 42 11.23 13.25 21.43
CA GLN A 42 10.10 14.00 20.91
C GLN A 42 10.11 14.07 19.38
N ILE A 43 11.27 14.33 18.77
CA ILE A 43 11.43 14.33 17.31
C ILE A 43 11.15 12.94 16.73
N GLU A 44 11.65 11.89 17.39
CA GLU A 44 11.40 10.51 16.95
C GLU A 44 9.91 10.13 17.03
N ASN A 45 9.23 10.51 18.12
CA ASN A 45 7.80 10.29 18.29
C ASN A 45 6.98 11.06 17.25
N GLN A 46 7.33 12.32 16.98
CA GLN A 46 6.68 13.11 15.92
C GLN A 46 6.86 12.48 14.55
N ARG A 47 8.06 11.96 14.24
CA ARG A 47 8.29 11.21 13.01
C ARG A 47 7.40 9.98 12.90
N LYS A 48 7.31 9.20 13.97
CA LYS A 48 6.44 8.00 14.01
C LYS A 48 4.97 8.37 13.78
N ASP A 49 4.50 9.45 14.40
CA ASP A 49 3.12 9.92 14.23
C ASP A 49 2.83 10.40 12.81
N ILE A 50 3.77 11.12 12.18
CA ILE A 50 3.64 11.57 10.80
C ILE A 50 3.58 10.36 9.86
N ASN A 51 4.51 9.42 10.00
CA ASN A 51 4.56 8.21 9.19
C ASN A 51 3.29 7.36 9.35
N LEU A 52 2.77 7.25 10.57
CA LEU A 52 1.52 6.53 10.84
C LEU A 52 0.32 7.17 10.15
N LYS A 53 0.19 8.50 10.22
CA LYS A 53 -0.88 9.24 9.55
C LYS A 53 -0.80 9.12 8.04
N GLU A 54 0.40 9.19 7.49
CA GLU A 54 0.64 9.00 6.06
C GLU A 54 0.26 7.58 5.63
N PHE A 55 0.70 6.56 6.37
CA PHE A 55 0.35 5.17 6.11
C PHE A 55 -1.17 4.94 6.17
N GLN A 56 -1.86 5.50 7.17
CA GLN A 56 -3.33 5.41 7.27
C GLN A 56 -4.00 6.01 6.04
N LYS A 57 -3.59 7.21 5.62
CA LYS A 57 -4.12 7.88 4.44
C LYS A 57 -3.90 7.07 3.15
N LEU A 58 -2.71 6.52 2.97
CA LEU A 58 -2.42 5.63 1.84
C LEU A 58 -3.27 4.36 1.87
N SER A 59 -3.46 3.78 3.07
CA SER A 59 -4.31 2.60 3.25
C SER A 59 -5.76 2.85 2.86
N GLU A 60 -6.31 4.01 3.21
CA GLU A 60 -7.65 4.43 2.80
C GLU A 60 -7.75 4.57 1.28
N TRP A 61 -6.75 5.15 0.63
CA TRP A 61 -6.74 5.30 -0.83
C TRP A 61 -6.60 3.97 -1.56
N VAL A 62 -5.70 3.10 -1.12
CA VAL A 62 -5.51 1.77 -1.72
C VAL A 62 -6.76 0.90 -1.54
N SER A 63 -7.43 0.98 -0.39
CA SER A 63 -8.68 0.25 -0.12
C SER A 63 -9.87 0.77 -0.91
N GLY A 64 -9.75 1.96 -1.53
CA GLY A 64 -10.83 2.55 -2.32
C GLY A 64 -11.92 3.25 -1.50
N THR A 65 -11.73 3.47 -0.20
CA THR A 65 -12.73 4.13 0.66
C THR A 65 -13.04 5.57 0.24
N HIS A 66 -12.15 6.20 -0.51
CA HIS A 66 -12.38 7.53 -1.08
C HIS A 66 -12.98 7.53 -2.48
N LEU A 67 -13.23 6.33 -3.05
CA LEU A 67 -13.87 6.26 -4.34
C LEU A 67 -15.33 6.73 -4.20
N PRO A 68 -15.82 7.56 -5.13
CA PRO A 68 -17.23 7.92 -5.13
C PRO A 68 -18.06 6.64 -5.34
N GLU A 69 -19.12 6.47 -4.55
CA GLU A 69 -20.07 5.38 -4.77
C GLU A 69 -20.68 5.51 -6.16
N ILE A 70 -20.43 4.54 -7.01
CA ILE A 70 -21.01 4.47 -8.35
C ILE A 70 -22.33 3.72 -8.24
N LYS A 71 -23.44 4.44 -8.29
CA LYS A 71 -24.77 3.82 -8.43
C LYS A 71 -24.99 3.50 -9.90
N THR A 72 -24.90 2.22 -10.26
CA THR A 72 -25.31 1.77 -11.60
C THR A 72 -26.82 1.74 -11.67
N VAL A 73 -27.42 2.74 -12.29
CA VAL A 73 -28.86 2.77 -12.54
C VAL A 73 -29.09 2.13 -13.91
N SER A 74 -29.57 0.90 -13.93
CA SER A 74 -30.02 0.24 -15.16
C SER A 74 -31.48 0.63 -15.44
N LYS A 75 -31.73 1.54 -16.38
CA LYS A 75 -33.05 1.79 -16.92
C LYS A 75 -33.32 0.77 -18.02
N THR A 76 -34.27 -0.11 -17.78
CA THR A 76 -34.78 -1.02 -18.81
C THR A 76 -35.98 -0.36 -19.46
N THR A 77 -35.84 0.14 -20.67
CA THR A 77 -36.95 0.65 -21.45
C THR A 77 -37.46 -0.44 -22.38
N GLN A 78 -38.64 -0.97 -22.14
CA GLN A 78 -39.33 -1.86 -23.07
C GLN A 78 -40.17 -1.03 -24.02
N LYS A 79 -39.83 -1.01 -25.29
CA LYS A 79 -40.68 -0.50 -26.36
C LYS A 79 -41.34 -1.68 -27.04
N SER A 80 -42.64 -1.85 -26.90
CA SER A 80 -43.43 -2.76 -27.71
C SER A 80 -43.94 -2.00 -28.93
N SER A 81 -43.53 -2.40 -30.12
CA SER A 81 -44.14 -1.94 -31.37
C SER A 81 -44.84 -3.13 -32.04
N SER A 82 -46.12 -3.00 -32.31
CA SER A 82 -46.87 -3.98 -33.10
C SER A 82 -46.79 -3.54 -34.54
N LYS A 83 -46.13 -4.35 -35.38
CA LYS A 83 -46.16 -4.26 -36.85
C LYS A 83 -46.53 -5.63 -37.34
N ASP A 84 -47.61 -5.71 -38.12
CA ASP A 84 -48.10 -6.90 -38.80
C ASP A 84 -48.37 -8.15 -37.93
N GLY A 85 -48.95 -7.94 -36.72
CA GLY A 85 -49.44 -9.04 -35.87
C GLY A 85 -48.35 -9.83 -35.16
N VAL A 86 -47.09 -9.40 -35.23
CA VAL A 86 -45.95 -9.97 -34.49
C VAL A 86 -45.50 -8.92 -33.47
N GLU A 87 -45.57 -9.25 -32.19
CA GLU A 87 -45.08 -8.41 -31.09
C GLU A 87 -43.52 -8.53 -31.05
N VAL A 88 -42.81 -7.52 -31.54
CA VAL A 88 -41.38 -7.40 -31.40
C VAL A 88 -41.09 -6.57 -30.17
N VAL A 89 -40.60 -7.22 -29.11
CA VAL A 89 -40.18 -6.56 -27.88
C VAL A 89 -38.69 -6.22 -27.97
N GLU A 90 -38.39 -4.98 -28.32
CA GLU A 90 -37.01 -4.46 -28.24
C GLU A 90 -36.68 -4.08 -26.79
N LYS A 91 -35.74 -4.79 -26.18
CA LYS A 91 -35.27 -4.56 -24.83
C LYS A 91 -33.98 -3.78 -24.87
N THR A 92 -34.05 -2.46 -24.78
CA THR A 92 -32.87 -1.60 -24.69
C THR A 92 -32.47 -1.45 -23.20
N ILE A 93 -31.30 -1.95 -22.85
CA ILE A 93 -30.73 -1.77 -21.51
C ILE A 93 -29.75 -0.61 -21.58
N GLU A 94 -30.18 0.56 -21.14
CA GLU A 94 -29.28 1.69 -20.92
C GLU A 94 -28.65 1.57 -19.52
N ARG A 95 -27.36 1.40 -19.46
CA ARG A 95 -26.58 1.51 -18.23
C ARG A 95 -26.03 2.92 -18.11
N SER A 96 -26.61 3.74 -17.24
CA SER A 96 -26.04 5.01 -16.86
C SER A 96 -25.36 4.89 -15.51
N GLU A 97 -24.12 5.34 -15.41
CA GLU A 97 -23.40 5.48 -14.14
C GLU A 97 -23.70 6.86 -13.58
N GLU A 98 -24.52 6.94 -12.52
CA GLU A 98 -24.76 8.18 -11.79
C GLU A 98 -23.78 8.29 -10.63
N TYR A 99 -22.97 9.35 -10.64
CA TYR A 99 -22.12 9.72 -9.51
C TYR A 99 -22.93 10.53 -8.51
N SER A 100 -22.83 10.22 -7.20
CA SER A 100 -23.45 11.06 -6.19
C SER A 100 -22.75 12.43 -6.18
N LYS A 101 -23.42 13.46 -6.71
CA LYS A 101 -22.92 14.84 -6.65
C LYS A 101 -22.98 15.33 -5.21
N LYS A 102 -21.83 15.76 -4.65
CA LYS A 102 -21.86 16.66 -3.50
C LYS A 102 -22.45 17.98 -3.98
N PRO A 103 -23.48 18.55 -3.32
CA PRO A 103 -23.97 19.88 -3.67
C PRO A 103 -22.79 20.87 -3.51
N ASP A 104 -22.67 21.82 -4.43
CA ASP A 104 -21.72 22.95 -4.46
C ASP A 104 -20.26 22.68 -4.90
N THR A 105 -19.96 21.63 -5.67
CA THR A 105 -18.67 21.56 -6.35
C THR A 105 -18.79 21.99 -7.81
N ALA A 106 -17.99 22.99 -8.21
CA ALA A 106 -17.88 23.45 -9.61
C ALA A 106 -17.48 22.27 -10.53
N ASP A 107 -18.24 22.09 -11.60
CA ASP A 107 -18.04 21.06 -12.62
C ASP A 107 -16.85 21.48 -13.54
N PHE A 108 -15.62 21.15 -13.14
CA PHE A 108 -14.47 21.22 -14.04
C PHE A 108 -14.20 19.83 -14.61
N ASP A 109 -14.60 19.64 -15.84
CA ASP A 109 -14.51 18.38 -16.60
C ASP A 109 -13.11 18.17 -17.19
N THR A 110 -12.08 17.98 -16.34
CA THR A 110 -10.74 17.67 -16.86
C THR A 110 -10.39 16.18 -16.84
N PHE A 111 -11.03 15.40 -15.95
CA PHE A 111 -10.96 13.93 -15.91
C PHE A 111 -12.29 13.39 -15.39
N SER A 112 -12.70 12.20 -15.84
CA SER A 112 -13.81 11.54 -15.16
C SER A 112 -13.41 11.29 -13.70
N LYS A 113 -14.34 11.50 -12.76
CA LYS A 113 -14.07 11.27 -11.32
C LYS A 113 -13.55 9.85 -11.06
N ARG A 114 -13.98 8.89 -11.87
CA ARG A 114 -13.52 7.50 -11.83
C ARG A 114 -12.04 7.37 -12.21
N GLU A 115 -11.62 7.98 -13.31
CA GLU A 115 -10.23 7.94 -13.75
C GLU A 115 -9.29 8.61 -12.76
N GLY A 116 -9.71 9.77 -12.21
CA GLY A 116 -8.97 10.45 -11.16
C GLY A 116 -8.84 9.61 -9.89
N ALA A 117 -9.90 8.90 -9.50
CA ALA A 117 -9.88 8.01 -8.34
C ALA A 117 -8.95 6.81 -8.55
N VAL A 118 -8.97 6.20 -9.74
CA VAL A 118 -8.04 5.10 -10.11
C VAL A 118 -6.60 5.60 -10.13
N ALA A 119 -6.34 6.79 -10.67
CA ALA A 119 -5.01 7.40 -10.65
C ALA A 119 -4.49 7.64 -9.24
N LEU A 120 -5.35 8.09 -8.31
CA LEU A 120 -5.00 8.24 -6.89
C LEU A 120 -4.69 6.89 -6.23
N GLN A 121 -5.45 5.83 -6.53
CA GLN A 121 -5.15 4.49 -6.02
C GLN A 121 -3.79 3.99 -6.50
N ILE A 122 -3.49 4.14 -7.80
CA ILE A 122 -2.19 3.74 -8.38
C ILE A 122 -1.06 4.53 -7.71
N SER A 123 -1.22 5.84 -7.57
CA SER A 123 -0.24 6.68 -6.87
C SER A 123 -0.04 6.22 -5.42
N ALA A 124 -1.11 5.89 -4.70
CA ALA A 124 -1.03 5.39 -3.34
C ALA A 124 -0.29 4.05 -3.24
N ILE A 125 -0.50 3.14 -4.22
CA ILE A 125 0.21 1.86 -4.28
C ILE A 125 1.73 2.09 -4.40
N TYR A 126 2.18 2.98 -5.30
CA TYR A 126 3.60 3.30 -5.42
C TYR A 126 4.15 3.99 -4.17
N ASN A 127 3.37 4.87 -3.54
CA ASN A 127 3.76 5.57 -2.30
C ASN A 127 3.81 4.63 -1.07
N LEU A 128 3.25 3.42 -1.15
CA LEU A 128 3.45 2.39 -0.11
C LEU A 128 4.84 1.75 -0.17
N LEU A 129 5.59 1.92 -1.25
CA LEU A 129 6.88 1.27 -1.44
C LEU A 129 7.90 1.57 -0.32
N PRO A 130 8.08 2.82 0.18
CA PRO A 130 8.96 3.10 1.31
C PRO A 130 8.54 2.38 2.60
N PHE A 131 7.24 2.28 2.88
CA PHE A 131 6.71 1.55 4.02
C PHE A 131 6.97 0.05 3.91
N PHE A 132 6.76 -0.49 2.72
CA PHE A 132 7.01 -1.89 2.41
C PHE A 132 8.50 -2.25 2.49
N ARG A 133 9.40 -1.34 2.10
CA ARG A 133 10.85 -1.49 2.25
C ARG A 133 11.31 -1.38 3.70
N GLY A 134 10.57 -0.70 4.55
CA GLY A 134 10.94 -0.39 5.92
C GLY A 134 11.73 0.91 6.08
N ASP A 135 11.75 1.79 5.06
CA ASP A 135 12.44 3.09 5.11
C ASP A 135 11.90 3.97 6.25
N TYR A 136 10.61 3.79 6.59
CA TYR A 136 9.94 4.45 7.70
C TYR A 136 9.84 3.59 8.98
N GLY A 137 10.46 2.42 8.99
CA GLY A 137 10.56 1.51 10.13
C GLY A 137 10.00 0.11 9.82
N GLU A 138 10.62 -0.90 10.44
CA GLU A 138 10.26 -2.32 10.27
C GLU A 138 8.81 -2.64 10.63
N SER A 139 8.21 -1.89 11.56
CA SER A 139 6.83 -2.07 12.00
C SER A 139 5.81 -1.88 10.88
N PHE A 140 6.12 -1.09 9.85
CA PHE A 140 5.23 -0.84 8.72
C PHE A 140 5.30 -1.89 7.62
N ARG A 141 6.38 -2.67 7.51
CA ARG A 141 6.59 -3.63 6.42
C ARG A 141 5.48 -4.67 6.31
N ARG A 142 5.15 -5.33 7.41
CA ARG A 142 4.08 -6.35 7.44
C ARG A 142 2.70 -5.76 7.13
N PRO A 143 2.27 -4.64 7.72
CA PRO A 143 1.03 -3.96 7.34
C PRO A 143 0.97 -3.57 5.87
N ALA A 144 2.05 -3.01 5.31
CA ALA A 144 2.11 -2.65 3.89
C ALA A 144 1.99 -3.86 2.97
N PHE A 145 2.69 -4.97 3.29
CA PHE A 145 2.54 -6.22 2.56
C PHE A 145 1.09 -6.76 2.61
N ASN A 146 0.46 -6.76 3.78
CA ASN A 146 -0.91 -7.21 3.93
C ASN A 146 -1.88 -6.37 3.11
N LEU A 147 -1.68 -5.04 3.09
CA LEU A 147 -2.52 -4.14 2.32
C LEU A 147 -2.40 -4.42 0.81
N LEU A 148 -1.18 -4.54 0.28
CA LEU A 148 -0.92 -4.87 -1.12
C LEU A 148 -1.50 -6.23 -1.51
N LYS A 149 -1.28 -7.25 -0.66
CA LYS A 149 -1.84 -8.59 -0.84
C LYS A 149 -3.37 -8.57 -0.89
N SER A 150 -3.99 -7.84 0.02
CA SER A 150 -5.46 -7.72 0.11
C SER A 150 -6.02 -6.95 -1.08
N ALA A 151 -5.34 -5.90 -1.54
CA ALA A 151 -5.73 -5.16 -2.74
C ALA A 151 -5.68 -6.05 -3.99
N TRP A 152 -4.61 -6.86 -4.15
CA TRP A 152 -4.53 -7.84 -5.23
C TRP A 152 -5.68 -8.83 -5.19
N GLN A 153 -5.91 -9.45 -4.04
CA GLN A 153 -6.98 -10.42 -3.85
C GLN A 153 -8.37 -9.81 -4.13
N ALA A 154 -8.62 -8.59 -3.67
CA ALA A 154 -9.88 -7.88 -3.92
C ALA A 154 -10.10 -7.63 -5.41
N MET A 155 -9.05 -7.22 -6.14
CA MET A 155 -9.10 -7.00 -7.58
C MET A 155 -9.50 -8.27 -8.36
N GLN A 156 -9.01 -9.45 -7.93
CA GLN A 156 -9.25 -10.72 -8.59
C GLN A 156 -10.50 -11.47 -8.06
N GLN A 157 -11.10 -11.00 -6.97
CA GLN A 157 -12.12 -11.74 -6.21
C GLN A 157 -13.31 -12.22 -7.04
N ASP A 158 -13.83 -11.39 -7.94
CA ASP A 158 -15.02 -11.74 -8.74
C ASP A 158 -14.72 -12.86 -9.74
N SER A 159 -13.56 -12.81 -10.40
CA SER A 159 -13.11 -13.85 -11.31
C SER A 159 -12.82 -15.16 -10.55
N LEU A 160 -12.23 -15.06 -9.36
CA LEU A 160 -11.99 -16.21 -8.49
C LEU A 160 -13.28 -16.84 -7.94
N LYS A 161 -14.32 -16.04 -7.65
CA LYS A 161 -15.65 -16.57 -7.28
C LYS A 161 -16.27 -17.39 -8.41
N LYS A 162 -16.14 -16.92 -9.66
CA LYS A 162 -16.63 -17.67 -10.83
C LYS A 162 -15.96 -19.05 -10.96
N LEU A 163 -14.65 -19.14 -10.66
CA LEU A 163 -13.89 -20.39 -10.70
C LEU A 163 -14.31 -21.42 -9.62
N LYS A 164 -15.06 -21.04 -8.60
CA LYS A 164 -15.58 -21.98 -7.60
C LYS A 164 -16.74 -22.86 -8.11
N ASN A 165 -17.34 -22.48 -9.23
CA ASN A 165 -18.40 -23.28 -9.83
C ASN A 165 -17.81 -24.54 -10.47
N LYS A 166 -18.27 -25.73 -10.03
CA LYS A 166 -17.72 -27.03 -10.46
C LYS A 166 -18.12 -27.44 -11.91
N ASN A 167 -19.13 -26.79 -12.49
CA ASN A 167 -19.69 -27.17 -13.80
C ASN A 167 -19.35 -26.12 -14.88
N LEU A 168 -18.09 -25.69 -14.92
CA LEU A 168 -17.64 -24.76 -15.95
C LEU A 168 -17.25 -25.52 -17.23
N SER A 169 -17.67 -25.03 -18.39
CA SER A 169 -17.14 -25.47 -19.68
C SER A 169 -15.73 -24.92 -19.89
N ASP A 170 -14.96 -25.58 -20.77
CA ASP A 170 -13.60 -25.14 -21.10
C ASP A 170 -13.58 -23.70 -21.64
N GLU A 171 -14.59 -23.32 -22.42
CA GLU A 171 -14.76 -21.96 -22.91
C GLU A 171 -14.98 -20.96 -21.76
N ALA A 172 -15.79 -21.33 -20.76
CA ALA A 172 -16.04 -20.47 -19.60
C ALA A 172 -14.78 -20.33 -18.74
N LEU A 173 -14.00 -21.41 -18.57
CA LEU A 173 -12.70 -21.36 -17.88
C LEU A 173 -11.73 -20.42 -18.60
N ASN A 174 -11.60 -20.55 -19.91
CA ASN A 174 -10.72 -19.68 -20.70
C ASN A 174 -11.12 -18.20 -20.59
N ARG A 175 -12.42 -17.90 -20.59
CA ARG A 175 -12.91 -16.52 -20.39
C ARG A 175 -12.51 -15.98 -19.01
N ILE A 176 -12.62 -16.80 -17.96
CA ILE A 176 -12.25 -16.37 -16.60
C ILE A 176 -10.73 -16.16 -16.48
N PHE A 177 -9.91 -17.02 -17.10
CA PHE A 177 -8.46 -16.82 -17.13
C PHE A 177 -8.07 -15.54 -17.88
N ASN A 178 -8.71 -15.26 -19.01
CA ASN A 178 -8.53 -14.00 -19.73
C ASN A 178 -8.95 -12.78 -18.86
N GLU A 179 -10.03 -12.88 -18.08
CA GLU A 179 -10.41 -11.83 -17.14
C GLU A 179 -9.36 -11.60 -16.05
N LEU A 180 -8.78 -12.68 -15.49
CA LEU A 180 -7.70 -12.59 -14.49
C LEU A 180 -6.47 -11.90 -15.08
N GLU A 181 -6.08 -12.28 -16.28
CA GLU A 181 -4.95 -11.70 -17.01
C GLU A 181 -5.18 -10.22 -17.35
N GLN A 182 -6.36 -9.87 -17.88
CA GLN A 182 -6.70 -8.49 -18.19
C GLN A 182 -6.64 -7.58 -16.95
N LYS A 183 -7.14 -8.07 -15.81
CA LYS A 183 -7.05 -7.33 -14.54
C LYS A 183 -5.60 -7.18 -14.08
N ALA A 184 -4.78 -8.24 -14.20
CA ALA A 184 -3.37 -8.20 -13.85
C ALA A 184 -2.57 -7.22 -14.73
N ASN A 185 -2.92 -7.13 -16.01
CA ASN A 185 -2.32 -6.21 -16.98
C ASN A 185 -2.95 -4.80 -16.95
N SER A 186 -3.97 -4.56 -16.11
CA SER A 186 -4.51 -3.22 -15.90
C SER A 186 -3.48 -2.32 -15.21
N PRO A 187 -3.56 -0.99 -15.33
CA PRO A 187 -2.63 -0.08 -14.67
C PRO A 187 -2.50 -0.32 -13.15
N MET A 188 -3.61 -0.67 -12.50
CA MET A 188 -3.60 -1.03 -11.08
C MET A 188 -2.90 -2.37 -10.82
N GLY A 189 -3.18 -3.39 -11.64
CA GLY A 189 -2.52 -4.71 -11.55
C GLY A 189 -1.02 -4.62 -11.78
N VAL A 190 -0.60 -3.82 -12.75
CA VAL A 190 0.81 -3.52 -13.03
C VAL A 190 1.47 -2.86 -11.83
N ALA A 191 0.86 -1.82 -11.24
CA ALA A 191 1.39 -1.15 -10.06
C ALA A 191 1.53 -2.09 -8.86
N LEU A 192 0.49 -2.89 -8.57
CA LEU A 192 0.53 -3.88 -7.49
C LEU A 192 1.62 -4.94 -7.72
N THR A 193 1.74 -5.47 -8.95
CA THR A 193 2.78 -6.46 -9.29
C THR A 193 4.17 -5.86 -9.14
N GLN A 194 4.40 -4.66 -9.66
CA GLN A 194 5.67 -3.98 -9.55
C GLN A 194 6.06 -3.71 -8.10
N VAL A 195 5.13 -3.22 -7.27
CA VAL A 195 5.43 -2.94 -5.86
C VAL A 195 5.65 -4.22 -5.06
N LEU A 196 4.87 -5.29 -5.32
CA LEU A 196 5.04 -6.59 -4.64
C LEU A 196 6.32 -7.33 -5.05
N LEU A 197 6.73 -7.24 -6.32
CA LEU A 197 7.83 -8.04 -6.88
C LEU A 197 9.10 -7.25 -7.18
N SER A 198 9.02 -5.93 -7.42
CA SER A 198 10.15 -5.11 -7.91
C SER A 198 11.03 -4.54 -6.79
N LEU A 199 11.20 -5.24 -5.69
CA LEU A 199 11.88 -4.72 -4.50
C LEU A 199 13.40 -4.70 -4.59
N ASN A 200 13.97 -4.89 -5.78
CA ASN A 200 15.41 -4.76 -5.98
C ASN A 200 15.80 -3.33 -6.32
N ARG A 201 16.35 -2.62 -5.35
CA ARG A 201 17.43 -1.68 -5.58
C ARG A 201 18.75 -2.34 -5.22
N GLU A 202 19.79 -1.99 -5.95
CA GLU A 202 21.12 -2.58 -6.04
C GLU A 202 21.82 -2.98 -4.72
N ASN A 203 21.26 -2.76 -3.55
CA ASN A 203 21.87 -3.07 -2.25
C ASN A 203 20.89 -3.52 -1.14
N THR A 204 19.62 -3.73 -1.42
CA THR A 204 18.70 -4.28 -0.42
C THR A 204 17.88 -5.40 -1.04
N GLU A 205 18.23 -6.62 -0.72
CA GLU A 205 17.55 -7.86 -1.10
C GLU A 205 16.16 -7.97 -0.42
N LEU A 206 15.28 -7.03 -0.70
CA LEU A 206 13.89 -7.15 -0.28
C LEU A 206 13.13 -7.91 -1.35
N ASN A 207 12.89 -9.15 -1.10
CA ASN A 207 12.09 -10.02 -1.95
C ASN A 207 11.00 -10.71 -1.12
N LEU A 208 10.14 -11.49 -1.74
CA LEU A 208 9.10 -12.25 -1.05
C LEU A 208 9.65 -13.18 0.06
N ARG A 209 10.93 -13.54 0.02
CA ARG A 209 11.61 -14.32 1.05
C ARG A 209 11.62 -13.65 2.42
N ASN A 210 11.57 -12.34 2.47
CA ASN A 210 11.52 -11.58 3.73
C ASN A 210 10.15 -11.71 4.42
N PHE A 211 9.14 -12.20 3.69
CA PHE A 211 7.78 -12.40 4.18
C PHE A 211 7.36 -13.87 4.23
N ARG A 212 8.31 -14.79 4.45
CA ARG A 212 8.10 -16.26 4.42
C ARG A 212 6.87 -16.72 5.21
N GLU A 213 6.63 -16.11 6.37
CA GLU A 213 5.51 -16.47 7.25
C GLU A 213 4.13 -16.04 6.69
N MET A 214 4.12 -15.11 5.73
CA MET A 214 2.92 -14.51 5.18
C MET A 214 2.57 -15.05 3.79
N LEU A 215 3.41 -15.92 3.22
CA LEU A 215 3.22 -16.48 1.89
C LEU A 215 2.19 -17.63 1.84
N PRO A 216 2.07 -18.51 2.86
CA PRO A 216 1.06 -19.57 2.80
C PRO A 216 -0.34 -19.00 2.54
N ASN A 217 -1.08 -19.65 1.62
CA ASN A 217 -2.44 -19.27 1.20
C ASN A 217 -2.55 -17.84 0.62
N ILE A 218 -1.46 -17.27 0.12
CA ILE A 218 -1.52 -15.98 -0.59
C ILE A 218 -2.18 -16.16 -1.95
N CYS A 219 -2.97 -15.18 -2.38
CA CYS A 219 -3.52 -15.14 -3.73
C CYS A 219 -2.55 -14.39 -4.65
N LEU A 220 -2.00 -15.08 -5.65
CA LEU A 220 -1.19 -14.55 -6.74
C LEU A 220 -1.83 -14.85 -8.10
N ALA A 221 -3.14 -15.16 -8.11
CA ALA A 221 -3.88 -15.49 -9.32
C ALA A 221 -3.79 -14.38 -10.36
N GLY A 222 -3.52 -14.76 -11.61
CA GLY A 222 -3.35 -13.84 -12.73
C GLY A 222 -2.05 -13.01 -12.71
N MET A 223 -1.21 -13.11 -11.68
CA MET A 223 0.00 -12.30 -11.57
C MET A 223 1.01 -12.61 -12.67
N ASN A 224 1.55 -11.58 -13.28
CA ASN A 224 2.54 -11.72 -14.35
C ASN A 224 3.95 -11.47 -13.80
N PHE A 225 4.73 -12.55 -13.62
CA PHE A 225 6.10 -12.49 -13.16
C PHE A 225 7.10 -12.04 -14.25
N LEU A 226 6.69 -12.01 -15.53
CA LEU A 226 7.50 -11.48 -16.63
C LEU A 226 7.25 -9.99 -16.90
N LEU A 227 6.47 -9.32 -16.06
CA LEU A 227 6.17 -7.91 -16.25
C LEU A 227 7.47 -7.10 -16.28
N SER A 228 7.52 -6.09 -17.16
CA SER A 228 8.65 -5.15 -17.22
C SER A 228 8.88 -4.49 -15.86
N GLY A 229 10.11 -4.52 -15.38
CA GLY A 229 10.50 -4.02 -14.04
C GLY A 229 10.51 -5.09 -12.95
N VAL A 230 10.06 -6.32 -13.22
CA VAL A 230 10.26 -7.46 -12.31
C VAL A 230 11.63 -8.08 -12.59
N THR A 231 12.49 -8.11 -11.58
CA THR A 231 13.87 -8.61 -11.70
C THR A 231 13.92 -10.14 -11.62
N GLU A 232 15.04 -10.75 -12.09
CA GLU A 232 15.26 -12.18 -11.96
C GLU A 232 15.25 -12.65 -10.51
N THR A 233 15.79 -11.86 -9.59
CA THR A 233 15.76 -12.15 -8.15
C THR A 233 14.35 -12.15 -7.56
N ALA A 234 13.44 -11.35 -8.10
CA ALA A 234 12.03 -11.36 -7.71
C ALA A 234 11.28 -12.62 -8.18
N ARG A 235 11.79 -13.28 -9.24
CA ARG A 235 11.28 -14.56 -9.76
C ARG A 235 11.83 -15.76 -9.02
N ASP A 236 12.85 -15.59 -8.16
CA ASP A 236 13.38 -16.66 -7.34
C ASP A 236 12.51 -16.91 -6.10
N LEU A 237 11.57 -17.82 -6.24
CA LEU A 237 10.71 -18.30 -5.17
C LEU A 237 11.22 -19.62 -4.55
N SER A 238 12.51 -19.94 -4.75
CA SER A 238 13.11 -21.17 -4.24
C SER A 238 13.17 -21.21 -2.71
N SER A 239 13.02 -22.41 -2.14
CA SER A 239 13.06 -22.66 -0.70
C SER A 239 12.01 -21.91 0.12
N LEU A 240 10.91 -21.52 -0.49
CA LEU A 240 9.78 -20.86 0.17
C LEU A 240 8.67 -21.85 0.52
N ASN A 241 7.93 -21.55 1.58
CA ASN A 241 6.70 -22.24 1.89
C ASN A 241 5.53 -21.57 1.15
N LEU A 242 5.18 -22.14 -0.01
CA LEU A 242 4.11 -21.69 -0.90
C LEU A 242 2.86 -22.58 -0.77
N TYR A 243 2.67 -23.20 0.39
CA TYR A 243 1.52 -24.04 0.68
C TYR A 243 0.20 -23.29 0.44
N GLY A 244 -0.68 -23.84 -0.39
CA GLY A 244 -2.01 -23.28 -0.67
C GLY A 244 -1.99 -21.94 -1.41
N VAL A 245 -0.88 -21.55 -2.03
CA VAL A 245 -0.80 -20.32 -2.85
C VAL A 245 -1.66 -20.50 -4.08
N ASP A 246 -2.47 -19.49 -4.39
CA ASP A 246 -3.32 -19.51 -5.59
C ASP A 246 -2.57 -18.88 -6.76
N PHE A 247 -2.08 -19.70 -7.68
CA PHE A 247 -1.40 -19.28 -8.91
C PHE A 247 -2.28 -19.40 -10.17
N ARG A 248 -3.57 -19.61 -10.03
CA ARG A 248 -4.44 -19.83 -11.19
C ARG A 248 -4.36 -18.66 -12.18
N GLY A 249 -4.04 -18.96 -13.43
CA GLY A 249 -3.88 -17.96 -14.48
C GLY A 249 -2.66 -17.06 -14.31
N ALA A 250 -1.74 -17.34 -13.40
CA ALA A 250 -0.50 -16.59 -13.26
C ALA A 250 0.50 -16.96 -14.38
N VAL A 251 1.29 -15.98 -14.83
CA VAL A 251 2.39 -16.19 -15.78
C VAL A 251 3.66 -16.48 -14.96
N LEU A 252 4.04 -17.77 -14.92
CA LEU A 252 5.13 -18.29 -14.10
C LEU A 252 6.38 -18.66 -14.92
N GLN A 253 6.51 -18.19 -16.15
CA GLN A 253 7.70 -18.41 -16.94
C GLN A 253 8.93 -17.82 -16.24
N GLU A 254 10.06 -18.53 -16.28
CA GLU A 254 11.32 -18.15 -15.64
C GLU A 254 11.25 -18.01 -14.10
N VAL A 255 10.16 -18.46 -13.46
CA VAL A 255 10.07 -18.48 -12.00
C VAL A 255 10.76 -19.74 -11.47
N MET A 256 11.64 -19.56 -10.49
CA MET A 256 12.36 -20.66 -9.87
C MET A 256 11.63 -21.12 -8.60
N PHE A 257 11.33 -22.41 -8.51
CA PHE A 257 10.65 -23.04 -7.36
C PHE A 257 11.46 -24.14 -6.68
N GLN A 258 12.78 -24.13 -6.86
CA GLN A 258 13.64 -25.19 -6.34
C GLN A 258 13.49 -25.33 -4.83
N LYS A 259 13.20 -26.54 -4.36
CA LYS A 259 12.99 -26.87 -2.93
C LYS A 259 11.84 -26.09 -2.26
N SER A 260 10.91 -25.53 -3.01
CA SER A 260 9.72 -24.88 -2.46
C SER A 260 8.61 -25.86 -2.15
N ASN A 261 7.82 -25.58 -1.12
CA ASN A 261 6.64 -26.36 -0.79
C ASN A 261 5.44 -25.82 -1.58
N LEU A 262 5.06 -26.52 -2.65
CA LEU A 262 3.92 -26.16 -3.52
C LEU A 262 2.68 -27.02 -3.26
N ARG A 263 2.56 -27.66 -2.07
CA ARG A 263 1.38 -28.46 -1.77
C ARG A 263 0.13 -27.57 -1.78
N TYR A 264 -0.88 -28.04 -2.50
CA TYR A 264 -2.17 -27.33 -2.67
C TYR A 264 -2.06 -25.93 -3.32
N ALA A 265 -0.96 -25.64 -4.02
CA ALA A 265 -0.77 -24.42 -4.80
C ALA A 265 -1.45 -24.56 -6.17
#